data_e58ea8f5212308a6ceb362dc991e6fa2
#
_entry.id   e58ea8f5212308a6ceb362dc991e6fa2
#
_cell.length_a   1.000
_cell.length_b   1.000
_cell.length_c   1.000
_cell.angle_alpha   90.00
_cell.angle_beta   90.00
_cell.angle_gamma   90.00
#
_symmetry.space_group_name_H-M   'P 1'
#
loop_
_entity.id
_entity.type
_entity.pdbx_description
1 polymer ?
#
loop_
_entity_poly.entity_id
_entity_poly.type
_entity_poly.pdbx_seq_one_letter_code
_entity_poly.pdbx_strand_id
1 'polypeptide(L)'
;MLQVNDLHIRFGQERVIERFSCHISPSDFVCLTGKSGCGKSSLLKAFIALVPFEGTISVCGEPLNEKTCDAIRRTVAYLPQDLSFPGEFVQDIVSQTLRLGKLQPGSTPDEALRHNLSLLWLEEDILRKRMSEISGGQRQRLILATIALLHKTLWLLDEPTSALDNESRNLVLRFLKTQQSAGKTIVAVSHDPSFAASCSRIINLDKEE
;
A
#
# COMPACT_ATOMS: atom_id res chain seq x y z
N MET A 1 0.15 14.03 -7.46
CA MET A 1 -0.11 13.28 -6.22
C MET A 1 1.17 13.06 -5.42
N LEU A 2 2.17 12.39 -5.98
CA LEU A 2 3.49 12.19 -5.38
C LEU A 2 4.56 12.71 -6.32
N GLN A 3 5.46 13.56 -5.83
CA GLN A 3 6.60 14.07 -6.58
C GLN A 3 7.87 13.79 -5.79
N VAL A 4 8.87 13.24 -6.45
CA VAL A 4 10.16 12.86 -5.89
C VAL A 4 11.24 13.43 -6.78
N ASN A 5 12.22 14.12 -6.20
CA ASN A 5 13.34 14.69 -6.95
C ASN A 5 14.63 14.35 -6.24
N ASP A 6 15.57 13.81 -7.01
CA ASP A 6 16.95 13.47 -6.62
C ASP A 6 17.03 12.73 -5.27
N LEU A 7 16.21 11.69 -5.12
CA LEU A 7 16.12 10.91 -3.90
C LEU A 7 17.30 9.96 -3.76
N HIS A 8 17.92 9.98 -2.58
CA HIS A 8 18.94 9.03 -2.18
C HIS A 8 18.54 8.34 -0.87
N ILE A 9 18.72 7.03 -0.79
CA ILE A 9 18.50 6.25 0.42
C ILE A 9 19.76 5.44 0.73
N ARG A 10 20.24 5.57 1.98
CA ARG A 10 21.45 4.88 2.46
C ARG A 10 21.19 4.24 3.81
N PHE A 11 21.78 3.07 4.03
CA PHE A 11 21.84 2.42 5.33
C PHE A 11 23.31 2.19 5.71
N GLY A 12 23.83 3.03 6.60
CA GLY A 12 25.26 3.07 6.90
C GLY A 12 26.07 3.43 5.66
N GLN A 13 26.94 2.51 5.23
CA GLN A 13 27.77 2.68 4.02
C GLN A 13 27.09 2.20 2.73
N GLU A 14 26.00 1.47 2.84
CA GLU A 14 25.29 0.89 1.69
C GLU A 14 24.37 1.92 1.05
N ARG A 15 24.55 2.14 -0.25
CA ARG A 15 23.67 2.97 -1.08
C ARG A 15 22.61 2.06 -1.70
N VAL A 16 21.36 2.31 -1.35
CA VAL A 16 20.22 1.49 -1.79
C VAL A 16 19.49 2.13 -2.95
N ILE A 17 19.32 3.45 -2.90
CA ILE A 17 18.72 4.25 -3.99
C ILE A 17 19.65 5.46 -4.25
N GLU A 18 19.92 5.74 -5.53
CA GLU A 18 20.68 6.92 -5.96
C GLU A 18 19.93 7.66 -7.07
N ARG A 19 19.81 8.98 -6.91
CA ARG A 19 19.25 9.92 -7.91
C ARG A 19 17.86 9.55 -8.43
N PHE A 20 17.03 8.92 -7.60
CA PHE A 20 15.69 8.55 -8.04
C PHE A 20 14.78 9.78 -8.11
N SER A 21 14.15 9.96 -9.26
CA SER A 21 13.15 11.02 -9.47
C SER A 21 11.92 10.43 -10.15
N CYS A 22 10.73 10.80 -9.67
CA CYS A 22 9.49 10.42 -10.34
C CYS A 22 8.36 11.40 -10.03
N HIS A 23 7.37 11.41 -10.91
CA HIS A 23 6.10 12.09 -10.70
C HIS A 23 4.97 11.09 -10.89
N ILE A 24 4.05 11.00 -9.91
CA ILE A 24 2.85 10.16 -9.93
C ILE A 24 1.64 11.06 -9.83
N SER A 25 0.77 10.97 -10.82
CA SER A 25 -0.45 11.77 -10.92
C SER A 25 -1.58 11.23 -10.04
N PRO A 26 -2.61 12.03 -9.72
CA PRO A 26 -3.82 11.50 -9.10
C PRO A 26 -4.44 10.40 -9.94
N SER A 27 -4.94 9.38 -9.26
CA SER A 27 -5.56 8.18 -9.86
C SER A 27 -4.64 7.31 -10.73
N ASP A 28 -3.31 7.51 -10.66
CA ASP A 28 -2.37 6.56 -11.24
C ASP A 28 -2.37 5.23 -10.45
N PHE A 29 -2.19 4.13 -11.17
CA PHE A 29 -1.84 2.84 -10.59
C PHE A 29 -0.45 2.44 -11.09
N VAL A 30 0.56 2.66 -10.27
CA VAL A 30 1.98 2.48 -10.61
C VAL A 30 2.53 1.21 -9.98
N CYS A 31 3.26 0.42 -10.76
CA CYS A 31 4.05 -0.69 -10.24
C CYS A 31 5.54 -0.35 -10.22
N LEU A 32 6.17 -0.46 -9.06
CA LEU A 32 7.62 -0.42 -8.90
C LEU A 32 8.17 -1.83 -9.08
N THR A 33 9.06 -2.01 -10.06
CA THR A 33 9.71 -3.30 -10.36
C THR A 33 11.23 -3.18 -10.21
N GLY A 34 11.92 -4.31 -10.22
CA GLY A 34 13.37 -4.39 -10.12
C GLY A 34 13.81 -5.62 -9.35
N LYS A 35 15.13 -5.92 -9.33
CA LYS A 35 15.73 -7.06 -8.67
C LYS A 35 15.42 -7.10 -7.16
N SER A 36 15.50 -8.28 -6.55
CA SER A 36 15.42 -8.36 -5.08
C SER A 36 16.57 -7.57 -4.45
N GLY A 37 16.24 -6.78 -3.40
CA GLY A 37 17.23 -5.94 -2.73
C GLY A 37 17.50 -4.57 -3.36
N CYS A 38 16.97 -4.25 -4.56
CA CYS A 38 17.22 -2.94 -5.20
C CYS A 38 16.53 -1.73 -4.53
N GLY A 39 15.92 -1.89 -3.35
CA GLY A 39 15.40 -0.78 -2.56
C GLY A 39 13.92 -0.44 -2.74
N LYS A 40 13.10 -1.27 -3.44
CA LYS A 40 11.67 -1.00 -3.67
C LYS A 40 10.88 -0.71 -2.39
N SER A 41 10.99 -1.58 -1.40
CA SER A 41 10.32 -1.40 -0.09
C SER A 41 10.88 -0.19 0.68
N SER A 42 12.18 0.07 0.54
CA SER A 42 12.81 1.27 1.12
C SER A 42 12.26 2.55 0.49
N LEU A 43 12.01 2.52 -0.81
CA LEU A 43 11.40 3.63 -1.54
C LEU A 43 9.97 3.90 -1.05
N LEU A 44 9.12 2.87 -0.91
CA LEU A 44 7.78 3.04 -0.33
C LEU A 44 7.84 3.62 1.10
N LYS A 45 8.77 3.13 1.92
CA LYS A 45 8.98 3.63 3.29
C LYS A 45 9.47 5.09 3.32
N ALA A 46 10.32 5.49 2.37
CA ALA A 46 10.79 6.87 2.24
C ALA A 46 9.65 7.83 1.90
N PHE A 47 8.68 7.43 1.07
CA PHE A 47 7.51 8.25 0.71
C PHE A 47 6.63 8.66 1.91
N ILE A 48 6.80 8.02 3.06
CA ILE A 48 6.12 8.33 4.32
C ILE A 48 7.10 8.60 5.47
N ALA A 49 8.36 8.89 5.16
CA ALA A 49 9.42 9.17 6.14
C ALA A 49 9.58 8.09 7.22
N LEU A 50 9.47 6.80 6.86
CA LEU A 50 9.78 5.66 7.75
C LEU A 50 11.26 5.25 7.67
N VAL A 51 11.99 5.75 6.69
CA VAL A 51 13.44 5.59 6.55
C VAL A 51 14.05 6.95 6.21
N PRO A 52 15.31 7.22 6.60
CA PRO A 52 15.99 8.46 6.26
C PRO A 52 16.24 8.51 4.74
N PHE A 53 16.19 9.72 4.20
CA PHE A 53 16.49 9.99 2.78
C PHE A 53 17.10 11.38 2.62
N GLU A 54 17.81 11.58 1.50
CA GLU A 54 18.24 12.87 0.99
C GLU A 54 17.47 13.18 -0.30
N GLY A 55 17.36 14.43 -0.70
CA GLY A 55 16.51 14.86 -1.81
C GLY A 55 15.19 15.44 -1.36
N THR A 56 14.19 15.48 -2.24
CA THR A 56 12.87 16.06 -1.90
C THR A 56 11.74 15.13 -2.28
N ILE A 57 10.77 15.03 -1.38
CA ILE A 57 9.51 14.32 -1.60
C ILE A 57 8.38 15.28 -1.26
N SER A 58 7.34 15.33 -2.11
CA SER A 58 6.08 15.98 -1.77
C SER A 58 4.89 15.05 -2.04
N VAL A 59 3.89 15.10 -1.16
CA VAL A 59 2.67 14.30 -1.26
C VAL A 59 1.47 15.25 -1.24
N CYS A 60 0.62 15.18 -2.26
CA CYS A 60 -0.52 16.08 -2.43
C CYS A 60 -0.13 17.58 -2.44
N GLY A 61 1.09 17.91 -2.92
CA GLY A 61 1.62 19.27 -2.94
C GLY A 61 2.33 19.69 -1.65
N GLU A 62 2.23 18.92 -0.56
CA GLU A 62 2.88 19.20 0.71
C GLU A 62 4.28 18.57 0.76
N PRO A 63 5.34 19.32 1.09
CA PRO A 63 6.69 18.77 1.21
C PRO A 63 6.77 17.84 2.43
N LEU A 64 7.39 16.66 2.25
CA LEU A 64 7.60 15.70 3.31
C LEU A 64 8.81 16.10 4.16
N ASN A 65 8.56 16.50 5.40
CA ASN A 65 9.57 16.88 6.39
C ASN A 65 9.06 16.59 7.81
N GLU A 66 9.84 16.86 8.84
CA GLU A 66 9.48 16.61 10.23
C GLU A 66 8.17 17.26 10.68
N LYS A 67 7.81 18.42 10.13
CA LYS A 67 6.58 19.15 10.50
C LYS A 67 5.34 18.60 9.80
N THR A 68 5.48 18.04 8.61
CA THR A 68 4.36 17.61 7.75
C THR A 68 4.18 16.10 7.70
N CYS A 69 5.17 15.31 8.13
CA CYS A 69 5.14 13.85 7.99
C CYS A 69 3.89 13.19 8.62
N ASP A 70 3.45 13.65 9.80
CA ASP A 70 2.26 13.08 10.45
C ASP A 70 0.97 13.43 9.71
N ALA A 71 0.85 14.63 9.18
CA ALA A 71 -0.30 15.03 8.35
C ALA A 71 -0.33 14.21 7.05
N ILE A 72 0.82 14.02 6.40
CA ILE A 72 0.94 13.20 5.19
C ILE A 72 0.58 11.74 5.47
N ARG A 73 1.10 11.12 6.54
CA ARG A 73 0.77 9.74 6.93
C ARG A 73 -0.73 9.52 7.16
N ARG A 74 -1.44 10.55 7.60
CA ARG A 74 -2.91 10.48 7.73
C ARG A 74 -3.64 10.39 6.40
N THR A 75 -3.04 10.79 5.28
CA THR A 75 -3.62 10.70 3.93
C THR A 75 -3.18 9.45 3.18
N VAL A 76 -2.20 8.71 3.68
CA VAL A 76 -1.60 7.53 3.06
C VAL A 76 -2.08 6.25 3.75
N ALA A 77 -2.41 5.22 2.98
CA ALA A 77 -2.49 3.85 3.45
C ALA A 77 -1.21 3.12 3.06
N TYR A 78 -0.56 2.48 4.02
CA TYR A 78 0.63 1.66 3.77
C TYR A 78 0.35 0.21 4.15
N LEU A 79 0.51 -0.69 3.19
CA LEU A 79 0.47 -2.14 3.38
C LEU A 79 1.91 -2.67 3.31
N PRO A 80 2.52 -3.06 4.43
CA PRO A 80 3.85 -3.69 4.42
C PRO A 80 3.78 -5.12 3.89
N GLN A 81 4.91 -5.65 3.43
CA GLN A 81 5.04 -7.03 2.98
C GLN A 81 4.78 -8.03 4.11
N ASP A 82 5.29 -7.76 5.31
CA ASP A 82 5.06 -8.60 6.50
C ASP A 82 3.87 -8.09 7.30
N LEU A 83 2.86 -8.95 7.44
CA LEU A 83 1.61 -8.73 8.17
C LEU A 83 1.58 -9.60 9.43
N SER A 84 2.61 -9.53 10.24
CA SER A 84 2.70 -10.27 11.50
C SER A 84 1.91 -9.56 12.61
N PHE A 85 0.80 -10.18 13.02
CA PHE A 85 -0.06 -9.74 14.12
C PHE A 85 -0.24 -10.92 15.11
N PRO A 86 0.78 -11.29 15.91
CA PRO A 86 0.68 -12.45 16.77
C PRO A 86 -0.32 -12.23 17.92
N GLY A 87 -1.24 -13.16 18.07
CA GLY A 87 -2.11 -13.26 19.23
C GLY A 87 -3.38 -12.40 19.24
N GLU A 88 -3.59 -11.53 18.27
CA GLU A 88 -4.75 -10.64 18.22
C GLU A 88 -5.91 -11.25 17.43
N PHE A 89 -7.15 -10.90 17.78
CA PHE A 89 -8.32 -11.22 16.99
C PHE A 89 -8.41 -10.31 15.77
N VAL A 90 -8.91 -10.86 14.66
CA VAL A 90 -9.12 -10.11 13.41
C VAL A 90 -9.98 -8.87 13.64
N GLN A 91 -11.08 -8.98 14.39
CA GLN A 91 -11.95 -7.84 14.71
C GLN A 91 -11.24 -6.71 15.45
N ASP A 92 -10.24 -7.03 16.29
CA ASP A 92 -9.49 -6.02 17.03
C ASP A 92 -8.57 -5.23 16.10
N ILE A 93 -7.88 -5.93 15.19
CA ILE A 93 -7.05 -5.30 14.15
C ILE A 93 -7.89 -4.39 13.24
N VAL A 94 -9.03 -4.88 12.77
CA VAL A 94 -9.97 -4.08 11.97
C VAL A 94 -10.41 -2.84 12.74
N SER A 95 -10.87 -3.01 13.99
CA SER A 95 -11.33 -1.91 14.83
C SER A 95 -10.24 -0.88 15.12
N GLN A 96 -9.02 -1.31 15.42
CA GLN A 96 -7.86 -0.43 15.63
C GLN A 96 -7.54 0.34 14.35
N THR A 97 -7.50 -0.34 13.18
CA THR A 97 -7.23 0.29 11.90
C THR A 97 -8.27 1.37 11.58
N LEU A 98 -9.56 1.09 11.82
CA LEU A 98 -10.64 2.04 11.58
C LEU A 98 -10.59 3.25 12.54
N ARG A 99 -10.17 3.05 13.79
CA ARG A 99 -9.98 4.15 14.77
C ARG A 99 -8.83 5.08 14.42
N LEU A 100 -7.76 4.55 13.80
CA LEU A 100 -6.59 5.32 13.40
C LEU A 100 -6.80 6.12 12.11
N GLY A 101 -7.84 5.82 11.35
CA GLY A 101 -8.16 6.47 10.09
C GLY A 101 -9.47 7.27 10.13
N LYS A 102 -9.60 8.22 9.21
CA LYS A 102 -10.92 8.83 8.94
C LYS A 102 -11.68 7.91 8.00
N LEU A 103 -12.91 7.58 8.37
CA LEU A 103 -13.81 6.81 7.50
C LEU A 103 -14.27 7.64 6.30
N GLN A 104 -14.65 6.95 5.22
CA GLN A 104 -15.26 7.61 4.07
C GLN A 104 -16.64 8.16 4.45
N PRO A 105 -17.00 9.38 4.01
CA PRO A 105 -18.31 9.95 4.28
C PRO A 105 -19.44 9.08 3.72
N GLY A 106 -20.53 8.94 4.47
CA GLY A 106 -21.78 8.32 4.00
C GLY A 106 -21.84 6.81 4.03
N SER A 107 -20.80 6.11 4.53
CA SER A 107 -20.83 4.64 4.71
C SER A 107 -21.03 4.25 6.17
N THR A 108 -21.87 3.26 6.42
CA THR A 108 -21.87 2.51 7.68
C THR A 108 -20.66 1.56 7.65
N PRO A 109 -19.73 1.64 8.62
CA PRO A 109 -18.48 0.87 8.56
C PRO A 109 -18.71 -0.62 8.40
N ASP A 110 -19.72 -1.17 9.07
CA ASP A 110 -20.00 -2.61 9.06
C ASP A 110 -20.50 -3.10 7.70
N GLU A 111 -21.43 -2.38 7.05
CA GLU A 111 -21.94 -2.74 5.73
C GLU A 111 -20.87 -2.60 4.65
N ALA A 112 -20.09 -1.52 4.70
CA ALA A 112 -19.00 -1.30 3.77
C ALA A 112 -17.87 -2.34 3.95
N LEU A 113 -17.58 -2.76 5.19
CA LEU A 113 -16.64 -3.83 5.47
C LEU A 113 -17.12 -5.16 4.89
N ARG A 114 -18.38 -5.55 5.16
CA ARG A 114 -18.98 -6.79 4.61
C ARG A 114 -18.92 -6.80 3.09
N HIS A 115 -19.26 -5.66 2.46
CA HIS A 115 -19.17 -5.53 1.01
C HIS A 115 -17.72 -5.74 0.51
N ASN A 116 -16.73 -5.12 1.13
CA ASN A 116 -15.34 -5.28 0.73
C ASN A 116 -14.82 -6.71 1.00
N LEU A 117 -15.23 -7.34 2.10
CA LEU A 117 -14.90 -8.75 2.38
C LEU A 117 -15.45 -9.65 1.28
N SER A 118 -16.73 -9.48 0.91
CA SER A 118 -17.37 -10.23 -0.18
C SER A 118 -16.65 -10.04 -1.52
N LEU A 119 -16.28 -8.80 -1.88
CA LEU A 119 -15.50 -8.51 -3.09
C LEU A 119 -14.15 -9.22 -3.10
N LEU A 120 -13.59 -9.52 -1.94
CA LEU A 120 -12.29 -10.18 -1.77
C LEU A 120 -12.41 -11.65 -1.34
N TRP A 121 -13.61 -12.26 -1.50
CA TRP A 121 -13.91 -13.66 -1.19
C TRP A 121 -13.49 -14.04 0.23
N LEU A 122 -13.85 -13.20 1.19
CA LEU A 122 -13.68 -13.45 2.61
C LEU A 122 -15.05 -13.57 3.25
N GLU A 123 -15.29 -14.70 3.94
CA GLU A 123 -16.49 -14.92 4.74
C GLU A 123 -16.46 -14.05 5.99
N GLU A 124 -17.64 -13.59 6.46
CA GLU A 124 -17.73 -12.73 7.65
C GLU A 124 -17.23 -13.40 8.93
N ASP A 125 -17.26 -14.73 9.00
CA ASP A 125 -16.74 -15.51 10.13
C ASP A 125 -15.25 -15.25 10.39
N ILE A 126 -14.49 -14.77 9.38
CA ILE A 126 -13.08 -14.40 9.51
C ILE A 126 -12.87 -13.37 10.64
N LEU A 127 -13.84 -12.49 10.88
CA LEU A 127 -13.75 -11.46 11.92
C LEU A 127 -13.67 -12.03 13.35
N ARG A 128 -14.14 -13.26 13.55
CA ARG A 128 -14.14 -13.96 14.85
C ARG A 128 -12.86 -14.77 15.07
N LYS A 129 -12.04 -14.95 14.05
CA LYS A 129 -10.79 -15.74 14.10
C LYS A 129 -9.64 -14.92 14.68
N ARG A 130 -8.60 -15.63 15.13
CA ARG A 130 -7.31 -15.00 15.44
C ARG A 130 -6.52 -14.79 14.15
N MET A 131 -5.64 -13.78 14.14
CA MET A 131 -4.76 -13.54 12.99
C MET A 131 -3.85 -14.75 12.68
N SER A 132 -3.54 -15.59 13.68
CA SER A 132 -2.78 -16.82 13.50
C SER A 132 -3.59 -17.96 12.84
N GLU A 133 -4.92 -17.89 12.84
CA GLU A 133 -5.81 -18.92 12.29
C GLU A 133 -6.15 -18.69 10.82
N ILE A 134 -5.78 -17.54 10.27
CA ILE A 134 -6.04 -17.17 8.88
C ILE A 134 -4.75 -17.24 8.05
N SER A 135 -4.89 -17.62 6.79
CA SER A 135 -3.76 -17.70 5.86
C SER A 135 -3.15 -16.33 5.55
N GLY A 136 -1.90 -16.31 5.07
CA GLY A 136 -1.25 -15.08 4.62
C GLY A 136 -2.05 -14.34 3.55
N GLY A 137 -2.63 -15.07 2.60
CA GLY A 137 -3.48 -14.50 1.56
C GLY A 137 -4.80 -13.94 2.11
N GLN A 138 -5.41 -14.58 3.12
CA GLN A 138 -6.56 -14.03 3.81
C GLN A 138 -6.21 -12.74 4.57
N ARG A 139 -5.04 -12.68 5.23
CA ARG A 139 -4.56 -11.46 5.90
C ARG A 139 -4.39 -10.31 4.93
N GLN A 140 -3.72 -10.54 3.79
CA GLN A 140 -3.54 -9.50 2.76
C GLN A 140 -4.88 -8.96 2.28
N ARG A 141 -5.81 -9.83 1.91
CA ARG A 141 -7.15 -9.45 1.45
C ARG A 141 -7.96 -8.73 2.53
N LEU A 142 -7.88 -9.18 3.78
CA LEU A 142 -8.55 -8.54 4.92
C LEU A 142 -8.06 -7.11 5.15
N ILE A 143 -6.75 -6.89 5.15
CA ILE A 143 -6.19 -5.54 5.34
C ILE A 143 -6.57 -4.64 4.17
N LEU A 144 -6.53 -5.13 2.93
CA LEU A 144 -7.03 -4.37 1.76
C LEU A 144 -8.50 -4.00 1.90
N ALA A 145 -9.37 -4.93 2.34
CA ALA A 145 -10.78 -4.66 2.61
C ALA A 145 -10.96 -3.56 3.66
N THR A 146 -10.13 -3.59 4.71
CA THR A 146 -10.19 -2.65 5.83
C THR A 146 -9.71 -1.25 5.45
N ILE A 147 -8.54 -1.14 4.80
CA ILE A 147 -8.00 0.17 4.40
C ILE A 147 -8.86 0.88 3.35
N ALA A 148 -9.63 0.13 2.56
CA ALA A 148 -10.56 0.70 1.58
C ALA A 148 -11.70 1.49 2.23
N LEU A 149 -12.00 1.25 3.51
CA LEU A 149 -12.97 2.02 4.28
C LEU A 149 -12.42 3.38 4.72
N LEU A 150 -11.11 3.55 4.69
CA LEU A 150 -10.46 4.76 5.16
C LEU A 150 -10.41 5.83 4.07
N HIS A 151 -10.56 7.09 4.48
CA HIS A 151 -10.41 8.23 3.58
C HIS A 151 -8.92 8.50 3.28
N LYS A 152 -8.28 7.54 2.56
CA LYS A 152 -6.88 7.61 2.14
C LYS A 152 -6.82 7.84 0.63
N THR A 153 -6.02 8.81 0.20
CA THR A 153 -5.90 9.20 -1.22
C THR A 153 -4.74 8.47 -1.92
N LEU A 154 -3.67 8.18 -1.18
CA LEU A 154 -2.50 7.47 -1.68
C LEU A 154 -2.37 6.12 -0.96
N TRP A 155 -2.26 5.05 -1.75
CA TRP A 155 -2.00 3.69 -1.26
C TRP A 155 -0.61 3.26 -1.67
N LEU A 156 0.20 2.87 -0.70
CA LEU A 156 1.53 2.31 -0.86
C LEU A 156 1.46 0.84 -0.47
N LEU A 157 1.63 -0.06 -1.44
CA LEU A 157 1.41 -1.50 -1.26
C LEU A 157 2.70 -2.28 -1.54
N ASP A 158 3.25 -2.91 -0.52
CA ASP A 158 4.46 -3.71 -0.63
C ASP A 158 4.10 -5.18 -0.82
N GLU A 159 4.28 -5.71 -2.04
CA GLU A 159 3.97 -7.07 -2.46
C GLU A 159 2.53 -7.51 -2.13
N PRO A 160 1.48 -6.77 -2.56
CA PRO A 160 0.10 -6.98 -2.12
C PRO A 160 -0.51 -8.31 -2.57
N THR A 161 0.19 -9.10 -3.37
CA THR A 161 -0.29 -10.37 -3.93
C THR A 161 0.69 -11.53 -3.75
N SER A 162 1.78 -11.37 -3.01
CA SER A 162 2.86 -12.36 -2.89
C SER A 162 2.42 -13.69 -2.24
N ALA A 163 1.42 -13.64 -1.33
CA ALA A 163 0.89 -14.81 -0.63
C ALA A 163 -0.37 -15.40 -1.30
N LEU A 164 -0.69 -15.00 -2.53
CA LEU A 164 -1.95 -15.34 -3.20
C LEU A 164 -1.72 -16.33 -4.35
N ASP A 165 -2.66 -17.26 -4.51
CA ASP A 165 -2.83 -18.02 -5.74
C ASP A 165 -3.29 -17.13 -6.90
N ASN A 166 -3.29 -17.68 -8.11
CA ASN A 166 -3.63 -16.93 -9.32
C ASN A 166 -5.05 -16.34 -9.29
N GLU A 167 -6.00 -17.05 -8.73
CA GLU A 167 -7.41 -16.65 -8.68
C GLU A 167 -7.61 -15.49 -7.70
N SER A 168 -7.08 -15.62 -6.49
CA SER A 168 -7.07 -14.58 -5.48
C SER A 168 -6.27 -13.34 -5.92
N ARG A 169 -5.18 -13.52 -6.66
CA ARG A 169 -4.42 -12.41 -7.27
C ARG A 169 -5.28 -11.60 -8.23
N ASN A 170 -5.97 -12.26 -9.15
CA ASN A 170 -6.86 -11.59 -10.11
C ASN A 170 -8.00 -10.85 -9.40
N LEU A 171 -8.49 -11.40 -8.32
CA LEU A 171 -9.51 -10.78 -7.48
C LEU A 171 -8.99 -9.47 -6.85
N VAL A 172 -7.81 -9.52 -6.24
CA VAL A 172 -7.16 -8.33 -5.65
C VAL A 172 -6.86 -7.29 -6.72
N LEU A 173 -6.38 -7.68 -7.90
CA LEU A 173 -6.15 -6.75 -9.01
C LEU A 173 -7.44 -6.03 -9.44
N ARG A 174 -8.56 -6.75 -9.57
CA ARG A 174 -9.87 -6.13 -9.86
C ARG A 174 -10.29 -5.16 -8.77
N PHE A 175 -10.13 -5.55 -7.50
CA PHE A 175 -10.41 -4.70 -6.36
C PHE A 175 -9.58 -3.42 -6.39
N LEU A 176 -8.26 -3.50 -6.62
CA LEU A 176 -7.39 -2.34 -6.71
C LEU A 176 -7.76 -1.42 -7.89
N LYS A 177 -8.13 -1.97 -9.03
CA LYS A 177 -8.64 -1.18 -10.17
C LYS A 177 -9.94 -0.44 -9.84
N THR A 178 -10.83 -1.06 -9.09
CA THR A 178 -12.05 -0.38 -8.61
C THR A 178 -11.69 0.78 -7.68
N GLN A 179 -10.71 0.60 -6.79
CA GLN A 179 -10.24 1.68 -5.91
C GLN A 179 -9.56 2.82 -6.70
N GLN A 180 -8.77 2.47 -7.72
CA GLN A 180 -8.19 3.46 -8.64
C GLN A 180 -9.27 4.25 -9.36
N SER A 181 -10.28 3.58 -9.90
CA SER A 181 -11.42 4.21 -10.59
C SER A 181 -12.25 5.11 -9.65
N ALA A 182 -12.26 4.80 -8.35
CA ALA A 182 -12.84 5.64 -7.30
C ALA A 182 -11.93 6.81 -6.87
N GLY A 183 -10.84 7.08 -7.60
CA GLY A 183 -9.95 8.23 -7.40
C GLY A 183 -8.76 7.97 -6.48
N LYS A 184 -8.50 6.72 -6.05
CA LYS A 184 -7.31 6.41 -5.28
C LYS A 184 -6.08 6.37 -6.19
N THR A 185 -4.96 6.89 -5.70
CA THR A 185 -3.65 6.71 -6.33
C THR A 185 -2.97 5.53 -5.68
N ILE A 186 -2.44 4.60 -6.46
CA ILE A 186 -1.85 3.36 -5.96
C ILE A 186 -0.42 3.24 -6.45
N VAL A 187 0.51 3.05 -5.54
CA VAL A 187 1.90 2.68 -5.83
C VAL A 187 2.16 1.34 -5.19
N ALA A 188 2.38 0.33 -6.01
CA ALA A 188 2.62 -1.03 -5.54
C ALA A 188 4.02 -1.49 -5.94
N VAL A 189 4.66 -2.25 -5.06
CA VAL A 189 5.82 -3.08 -5.39
C VAL A 189 5.31 -4.45 -5.77
N SER A 190 5.76 -5.01 -6.88
CA SER A 190 5.49 -6.41 -7.21
C SER A 190 6.59 -7.00 -8.10
N HIS A 191 6.88 -8.28 -7.88
CA HIS A 191 7.73 -9.10 -8.74
C HIS A 191 6.94 -9.87 -9.81
N ASP A 192 5.61 -9.81 -9.75
CA ASP A 192 4.73 -10.51 -10.68
C ASP A 192 4.54 -9.71 -11.98
N PRO A 193 4.97 -10.24 -13.14
CA PRO A 193 4.79 -9.57 -14.42
C PRO A 193 3.32 -9.33 -14.78
N SER A 194 2.40 -10.22 -14.38
CA SER A 194 0.98 -10.06 -14.66
C SER A 194 0.34 -8.95 -13.80
N PHE A 195 0.80 -8.80 -12.56
CA PHE A 195 0.44 -7.66 -11.72
C PHE A 195 0.94 -6.35 -12.36
N ALA A 196 2.22 -6.29 -12.71
CA ALA A 196 2.82 -5.10 -13.31
C ALA A 196 2.13 -4.69 -14.62
N ALA A 197 1.81 -5.67 -15.51
CA ALA A 197 1.07 -5.43 -16.75
C ALA A 197 -0.36 -4.90 -16.54
N SER A 198 -0.92 -5.09 -15.34
CA SER A 198 -2.25 -4.61 -14.98
C SER A 198 -2.25 -3.16 -14.48
N CYS A 199 -1.09 -2.61 -14.17
CA CYS A 199 -0.93 -1.22 -13.72
C CYS A 199 -0.92 -0.24 -14.90
N SER A 200 -1.27 1.02 -14.65
CA SER A 200 -1.25 2.07 -15.69
C SER A 200 0.18 2.48 -16.08
N ARG A 201 1.15 2.27 -15.19
CA ARG A 201 2.55 2.61 -15.41
C ARG A 201 3.48 1.67 -14.63
N ILE A 202 4.64 1.36 -15.22
CA ILE A 202 5.70 0.61 -14.57
C ILE A 202 6.94 1.51 -14.44
N ILE A 203 7.53 1.54 -13.24
CA ILE A 203 8.82 2.17 -12.96
C ILE A 203 9.78 1.06 -12.58
N ASN A 204 10.83 0.87 -13.38
CA ASN A 204 11.83 -0.15 -13.14
C ASN A 204 13.07 0.50 -12.47
N LEU A 205 13.37 0.09 -11.25
CA LEU A 205 14.50 0.61 -10.46
C LEU A 205 15.87 0.04 -10.88
N ASP A 206 15.89 -1.02 -11.73
CA ASP A 206 17.16 -1.56 -12.28
C ASP A 206 17.67 -0.77 -13.49
N LYS A 207 16.85 0.13 -14.04
CA LYS A 207 17.23 0.99 -15.14
C LYS A 207 17.69 2.33 -14.57
N GLU A 208 18.96 2.66 -14.74
CA GLU A 208 19.44 4.04 -14.66
C GLU A 208 18.76 4.81 -15.82
N GLU A 209 17.90 5.76 -15.48
CA GLU A 209 17.44 6.76 -16.45
C GLU A 209 18.41 7.91 -16.54
#